data_c9a6efc599db5e1f271c940ea4a039cc
#
_entry.id   c9a6efc599db5e1f271c940ea4a039cc
#
_cell.length_a   1.000
_cell.length_b   1.000
_cell.length_c   1.000
_cell.angle_alpha   90.00
_cell.angle_beta   90.00
_cell.angle_gamma   90.00
#
_symmetry.space_group_name_H-M   'P 1'
#
loop_
_entity.id
_entity.type
_entity.pdbx_description
1 polymer ?
#
loop_
_entity_poly.entity_id
_entity_poly.type
_entity_poly.pdbx_seq_one_letter_code
_entity_poly.pdbx_strand_id
1 'polypeptide(L)'
;MFQITKKDRGTKRRIEEIITKRGVIGTPVFVPIATKGAVKNLTPEELKELGTQLLLGNTYHLWLRPGIKIIKRAGGLHKFMNWDGPILTDSGGYQVFSLENKIKNQNAKIKMTNKNSHPVGGHPKGEKFENDNGLVASSVKITDEGAEFRDPFDGQKHFLTPEKSIEIQLTLGSDIIMVLDECPPYPATRKQVEQAVERTTAWAIRCKKHFTAQIQKSKIPGLALAPRPRPSLAEGGRPRAGKNQNDKSKLKNKNARRPLLFGIVQGGVYKDLRQRSVKEILAVGFDGYAIGGVAVGEPRKYMHKVLEYVLPWLPEDKPRYLMGLGRPEEIAAAARAGIDMFDCVIPTREARHGRLYKFKNPRPRPSLTEGGQNAKCKIIMQNAKFYETLQIDKIVFAKDMRPLDANCDCYTCQNYSRAYLRHLFKTSEPLALRLATIHNLKFYLQLMENLRQHE
;
A
#
# COMPACT_ATOMS: atom_id res chain seq x y z
N MET A 1 16.01 -11.88 2.74
CA MET A 1 17.38 -11.36 2.53
C MET A 1 17.26 -10.21 1.54
N PHE A 2 18.01 -9.14 1.73
CA PHE A 2 18.02 -7.94 0.91
C PHE A 2 19.39 -7.86 0.22
N GLN A 3 19.41 -7.65 -1.08
CA GLN A 3 20.66 -7.67 -1.86
C GLN A 3 20.69 -6.48 -2.80
N ILE A 4 21.68 -5.59 -2.61
CA ILE A 4 21.93 -4.47 -3.51
C ILE A 4 22.54 -5.03 -4.79
N THR A 5 21.90 -4.80 -5.93
CA THR A 5 22.40 -5.22 -7.26
C THR A 5 23.13 -4.09 -7.95
N LYS A 6 22.67 -2.83 -7.74
CA LYS A 6 23.27 -1.64 -8.37
C LYS A 6 22.98 -0.37 -7.58
N LYS A 7 23.96 0.55 -7.52
CA LYS A 7 23.78 1.94 -7.03
C LYS A 7 23.93 2.90 -8.20
N ASP A 8 23.06 3.92 -8.25
CA ASP A 8 23.18 5.00 -9.22
C ASP A 8 24.34 5.94 -8.86
N ARG A 9 25.16 6.31 -9.84
CA ARG A 9 26.32 7.20 -9.64
C ARG A 9 25.92 8.67 -9.42
N GLY A 10 24.77 9.10 -9.89
CA GLY A 10 24.30 10.49 -9.84
C GLY A 10 23.27 10.78 -8.76
N THR A 11 22.74 9.78 -8.08
CA THR A 11 21.72 9.90 -7.02
C THR A 11 21.95 8.88 -5.91
N LYS A 12 21.12 8.92 -4.85
CA LYS A 12 21.11 7.90 -3.79
C LYS A 12 20.19 6.72 -4.11
N ARG A 13 19.65 6.64 -5.34
CA ARG A 13 18.78 5.55 -5.79
C ARG A 13 19.53 4.22 -5.76
N ARG A 14 18.80 3.19 -5.35
CA ARG A 14 19.28 1.83 -5.22
C ARG A 14 18.41 0.91 -6.06
N ILE A 15 19.02 -0.03 -6.75
CA ILE A 15 18.33 -1.12 -7.42
C ILE A 15 18.70 -2.40 -6.66
N GLU A 16 17.69 -3.07 -6.13
CA GLU A 16 17.87 -4.12 -5.15
C GLU A 16 16.81 -5.20 -5.31
N GLU A 17 17.04 -6.32 -4.64
CA GLU A 17 16.10 -7.42 -4.57
C GLU A 17 15.72 -7.72 -3.13
N ILE A 18 14.42 -7.73 -2.85
CA ILE A 18 13.86 -8.21 -1.58
C ILE A 18 13.42 -9.66 -1.78
N ILE A 19 14.12 -10.58 -1.14
CA ILE A 19 13.85 -12.01 -1.27
C ILE A 19 12.85 -12.43 -0.19
N THR A 20 11.68 -12.87 -0.64
CA THR A 20 10.60 -13.42 0.22
C THR A 20 10.44 -14.91 -0.02
N LYS A 21 9.63 -15.57 0.83
CA LYS A 21 9.32 -17.00 0.63
C LYS A 21 8.50 -17.29 -0.65
N ARG A 22 7.86 -16.28 -1.22
CA ARG A 22 6.98 -16.40 -2.41
C ARG A 22 7.50 -15.74 -3.67
N GLY A 23 8.68 -15.15 -3.61
CA GLY A 23 9.29 -14.56 -4.79
C GLY A 23 10.27 -13.45 -4.44
N VAL A 24 10.89 -12.93 -5.48
CA VAL A 24 11.83 -11.82 -5.44
C VAL A 24 11.10 -10.56 -5.89
N ILE A 25 11.30 -9.47 -5.17
CA ILE A 25 10.72 -8.16 -5.45
C ILE A 25 11.85 -7.23 -5.85
N GLY A 26 11.86 -6.78 -7.12
CA GLY A 26 12.82 -5.79 -7.60
C GLY A 26 12.41 -4.38 -7.18
N THR A 27 13.34 -3.62 -6.59
CA THR A 27 13.09 -2.25 -6.13
C THR A 27 13.73 -1.20 -7.06
N PRO A 28 13.21 0.05 -7.10
CA PRO A 28 12.01 0.55 -6.43
C PRO A 28 10.73 -0.17 -6.86
N VAL A 29 9.77 -0.35 -5.92
CA VAL A 29 8.51 -1.05 -6.17
C VAL A 29 7.31 -0.23 -5.71
N PHE A 30 6.25 -0.21 -6.52
CA PHE A 30 4.94 0.27 -6.12
C PHE A 30 4.07 -0.90 -5.68
N VAL A 31 3.38 -0.75 -4.55
CA VAL A 31 2.57 -1.78 -3.90
C VAL A 31 1.09 -1.42 -4.02
N PRO A 32 0.34 -2.01 -4.97
CA PRO A 32 -1.11 -1.80 -5.06
C PRO A 32 -1.83 -2.26 -3.79
N ILE A 33 -2.81 -1.44 -3.35
CA ILE A 33 -3.52 -1.70 -2.09
C ILE A 33 -4.72 -2.59 -2.32
N ALA A 34 -4.71 -3.77 -1.70
CA ALA A 34 -5.78 -4.77 -1.66
C ALA A 34 -6.49 -4.74 -0.29
N THR A 35 -7.11 -3.62 0.07
CA THR A 35 -7.65 -3.30 1.41
C THR A 35 -8.43 -4.44 2.06
N LYS A 36 -9.35 -5.06 1.32
CA LYS A 36 -10.24 -6.14 1.79
C LYS A 36 -9.97 -7.45 1.06
N GLY A 37 -8.70 -7.71 0.70
CA GLY A 37 -8.33 -8.88 -0.09
C GLY A 37 -8.58 -8.71 -1.60
N ALA A 38 -8.73 -7.48 -2.09
CA ALA A 38 -8.86 -7.19 -3.52
C ALA A 38 -8.33 -5.79 -3.83
N VAL A 39 -7.55 -5.64 -4.89
CA VAL A 39 -7.31 -4.34 -5.51
C VAL A 39 -8.60 -3.93 -6.21
N LYS A 40 -9.08 -2.71 -5.94
CA LYS A 40 -10.38 -2.26 -6.43
C LYS A 40 -10.53 -2.47 -7.94
N ASN A 41 -11.59 -3.18 -8.33
CA ASN A 41 -12.02 -3.45 -9.69
C ASN A 41 -11.09 -4.34 -10.55
N LEU A 42 -10.12 -5.02 -9.95
CA LEU A 42 -9.19 -5.91 -10.68
C LEU A 42 -9.16 -7.31 -10.09
N THR A 43 -8.96 -8.29 -10.97
CA THR A 43 -8.68 -9.67 -10.61
C THR A 43 -7.17 -9.88 -10.35
N PRO A 44 -6.77 -10.95 -9.65
CA PRO A 44 -5.36 -11.30 -9.48
C PRO A 44 -4.63 -11.56 -10.81
N GLU A 45 -5.33 -12.11 -11.81
CA GLU A 45 -4.78 -12.37 -13.15
C GLU A 45 -4.39 -11.06 -13.83
N GLU A 46 -5.29 -10.06 -13.84
CA GLU A 46 -5.00 -8.73 -14.40
C GLU A 46 -3.83 -8.04 -13.68
N LEU A 47 -3.71 -8.21 -12.36
CA LEU A 47 -2.58 -7.68 -11.61
C LEU A 47 -1.25 -8.33 -12.00
N LYS A 48 -1.25 -9.63 -12.30
CA LYS A 48 -0.07 -10.35 -12.83
C LYS A 48 0.30 -9.87 -14.24
N GLU A 49 -0.69 -9.74 -15.11
CA GLU A 49 -0.50 -9.22 -16.48
C GLU A 49 0.08 -7.79 -16.47
N LEU A 50 -0.34 -6.96 -15.52
CA LEU A 50 0.21 -5.62 -15.32
C LEU A 50 1.65 -5.62 -14.78
N GLY A 51 2.18 -6.76 -14.29
CA GLY A 51 3.52 -6.88 -13.72
C GLY A 51 3.58 -6.52 -12.23
N THR A 52 2.48 -6.63 -11.49
CA THR A 52 2.47 -6.41 -10.04
C THR A 52 3.31 -7.47 -9.33
N GLN A 53 4.28 -7.03 -8.51
CA GLN A 53 5.19 -7.92 -7.79
C GLN A 53 4.79 -8.16 -6.34
N LEU A 54 4.07 -7.23 -5.72
CA LEU A 54 3.73 -7.23 -4.29
C LEU A 54 2.37 -6.55 -4.11
N LEU A 55 1.52 -7.09 -3.23
CA LEU A 55 0.24 -6.48 -2.84
C LEU A 55 0.26 -6.08 -1.37
N LEU A 56 -0.51 -5.03 -1.01
CA LEU A 56 -0.72 -4.62 0.37
C LEU A 56 -2.13 -4.99 0.84
N GLY A 57 -2.23 -5.87 1.86
CA GLY A 57 -3.47 -6.17 2.57
C GLY A 57 -3.59 -5.35 3.86
N ASN A 58 -4.80 -4.83 4.17
CA ASN A 58 -4.98 -4.09 5.42
C ASN A 58 -5.45 -5.00 6.55
N THR A 59 -4.62 -5.17 7.55
CA THR A 59 -4.83 -6.02 8.72
C THR A 59 -6.15 -5.72 9.43
N TYR A 60 -6.44 -4.44 9.71
CA TYR A 60 -7.67 -4.00 10.36
C TYR A 60 -8.92 -4.50 9.61
N HIS A 61 -9.01 -4.23 8.31
CA HIS A 61 -10.18 -4.58 7.52
C HIS A 61 -10.37 -6.10 7.39
N LEU A 62 -9.28 -6.84 7.20
CA LEU A 62 -9.32 -8.30 7.06
C LEU A 62 -9.61 -8.99 8.40
N TRP A 63 -9.17 -8.42 9.51
CA TRP A 63 -9.50 -8.91 10.85
C TRP A 63 -10.98 -8.78 11.15
N LEU A 64 -11.59 -7.62 10.88
CA LEU A 64 -13.01 -7.40 11.13
C LEU A 64 -13.87 -8.19 10.12
N ARG A 65 -13.54 -8.13 8.83
CA ARG A 65 -14.31 -8.80 7.76
C ARG A 65 -13.40 -9.31 6.64
N PRO A 66 -13.44 -10.59 6.30
CA PRO A 66 -14.38 -11.63 6.77
C PRO A 66 -14.06 -12.21 8.14
N GLY A 67 -12.95 -11.76 8.77
CA GLY A 67 -12.45 -12.29 10.03
C GLY A 67 -11.35 -13.35 9.83
N ILE A 68 -10.43 -13.38 10.80
CA ILE A 68 -9.22 -14.21 10.72
C ILE A 68 -9.52 -15.71 10.69
N LYS A 69 -10.61 -16.14 11.36
CA LYS A 69 -11.03 -17.56 11.35
C LYS A 69 -11.35 -18.04 9.94
N ILE A 70 -12.05 -17.22 9.14
CA ILE A 70 -12.44 -17.56 7.76
C ILE A 70 -11.20 -17.61 6.87
N ILE A 71 -10.31 -16.59 6.95
CA ILE A 71 -9.09 -16.55 6.14
C ILE A 71 -8.16 -17.72 6.50
N LYS A 72 -8.03 -18.07 7.79
CA LYS A 72 -7.26 -19.23 8.24
C LYS A 72 -7.82 -20.53 7.67
N ARG A 73 -9.18 -20.70 7.68
CA ARG A 73 -9.85 -21.87 7.09
C ARG A 73 -9.62 -21.99 5.59
N ALA A 74 -9.53 -20.86 4.87
CA ALA A 74 -9.17 -20.82 3.46
C ALA A 74 -7.70 -21.17 3.17
N GLY A 75 -6.86 -21.27 4.21
CA GLY A 75 -5.42 -21.54 4.08
C GLY A 75 -4.53 -20.31 3.92
N GLY A 76 -4.99 -19.16 4.44
CA GLY A 76 -4.32 -17.87 4.42
C GLY A 76 -4.82 -16.92 3.32
N LEU A 77 -4.35 -15.68 3.37
CA LEU A 77 -4.83 -14.61 2.48
C LEU A 77 -4.54 -14.90 1.01
N HIS A 78 -3.40 -15.50 0.70
CA HIS A 78 -3.00 -15.87 -0.65
C HIS A 78 -4.02 -16.80 -1.33
N LYS A 79 -4.42 -17.89 -0.63
CA LYS A 79 -5.44 -18.80 -1.15
C LYS A 79 -6.83 -18.16 -1.19
N PHE A 80 -7.13 -17.34 -0.18
CA PHE A 80 -8.40 -16.62 -0.12
C PHE A 80 -8.59 -15.65 -1.28
N MET A 81 -7.51 -14.98 -1.72
CA MET A 81 -7.50 -14.03 -2.83
C MET A 81 -7.19 -14.64 -4.20
N ASN A 82 -6.77 -15.91 -4.27
CA ASN A 82 -6.16 -16.50 -5.47
C ASN A 82 -4.90 -15.76 -5.97
N TRP A 83 -4.09 -15.26 -5.04
CA TRP A 83 -2.83 -14.57 -5.32
C TRP A 83 -1.63 -15.40 -4.86
N ASP A 84 -0.68 -15.68 -5.75
CA ASP A 84 0.50 -16.51 -5.48
C ASP A 84 1.80 -15.71 -5.23
N GLY A 85 1.79 -14.42 -5.57
CA GLY A 85 2.91 -13.50 -5.31
C GLY A 85 3.01 -13.05 -3.85
N PRO A 86 4.07 -12.30 -3.50
CA PRO A 86 4.25 -11.74 -2.16
C PRO A 86 3.10 -10.84 -1.71
N ILE A 87 2.81 -10.85 -0.40
CA ILE A 87 1.86 -9.94 0.26
C ILE A 87 2.57 -9.25 1.43
N LEU A 88 2.46 -7.92 1.48
CA LEU A 88 2.72 -7.10 2.65
C LEU A 88 1.40 -6.84 3.38
N THR A 89 1.39 -6.89 4.71
CA THR A 89 0.27 -6.39 5.51
C THR A 89 0.74 -5.25 6.41
N ASP A 90 -0.11 -4.21 6.52
CA ASP A 90 0.09 -3.16 7.51
C ASP A 90 -0.17 -3.67 8.94
N SER A 91 0.12 -2.83 9.94
CA SER A 91 -0.10 -3.17 11.35
C SER A 91 -1.58 -3.15 11.78
N GLY A 92 -2.44 -2.47 11.03
CA GLY A 92 -3.82 -2.15 11.39
C GLY A 92 -3.96 -0.86 12.24
N GLY A 93 -2.87 -0.32 12.79
CA GLY A 93 -2.89 0.85 13.67
C GLY A 93 -3.46 2.10 13.01
N TYR A 94 -2.94 2.49 11.84
CA TYR A 94 -3.39 3.68 11.14
C TYR A 94 -4.91 3.74 10.91
N GLN A 95 -5.54 2.60 10.55
CA GLN A 95 -6.97 2.53 10.31
C GLN A 95 -7.76 2.75 11.60
N VAL A 96 -7.31 2.19 12.72
CA VAL A 96 -7.91 2.39 14.04
C VAL A 96 -7.89 3.89 14.39
N PHE A 97 -6.74 4.54 14.25
CA PHE A 97 -6.57 5.96 14.63
C PHE A 97 -7.26 6.93 13.66
N SER A 98 -7.28 6.64 12.36
CA SER A 98 -7.89 7.50 11.35
C SER A 98 -9.41 7.54 11.40
N LEU A 99 -10.07 6.48 11.88
CA LEU A 99 -11.52 6.42 12.02
C LEU A 99 -12.04 7.43 13.05
N GLU A 100 -11.36 7.59 14.18
CA GLU A 100 -11.72 8.58 15.19
C GLU A 100 -11.77 10.00 14.62
N ASN A 101 -10.78 10.38 13.79
CA ASN A 101 -10.69 11.71 13.21
C ASN A 101 -11.77 11.98 12.15
N LYS A 102 -12.17 10.96 11.37
CA LYS A 102 -13.26 11.11 10.39
C LYS A 102 -14.60 11.39 11.07
N ILE A 103 -14.88 10.71 12.16
CA ILE A 103 -16.12 10.89 12.94
C ILE A 103 -16.14 12.26 13.62
N LYS A 104 -15.02 12.69 14.23
CA LYS A 104 -14.91 14.03 14.84
C LYS A 104 -15.15 15.13 13.80
N ASN A 105 -14.58 15.00 12.60
CA ASN A 105 -14.73 15.97 11.50
C ASN A 105 -16.14 15.98 10.90
N GLN A 106 -16.82 14.84 10.81
CA GLN A 106 -18.23 14.78 10.37
C GLN A 106 -19.16 15.41 11.39
N ASN A 107 -18.96 15.11 12.67
CA ASN A 107 -19.76 15.72 13.75
C ASN A 107 -19.52 17.23 13.87
N ALA A 108 -18.32 17.73 13.60
CA ALA A 108 -18.02 19.15 13.55
C ALA A 108 -18.72 19.83 12.36
N LYS A 109 -18.76 19.20 11.17
CA LYS A 109 -19.50 19.71 10.01
C LYS A 109 -21.02 19.76 10.24
N ILE A 110 -21.59 18.71 10.83
CA ILE A 110 -23.00 18.66 11.18
C ILE A 110 -23.37 19.76 12.19
N LYS A 111 -22.52 20.01 13.20
CA LYS A 111 -22.71 21.11 14.15
C LYS A 111 -22.61 22.49 13.52
N MET A 112 -21.79 22.68 12.48
CA MET A 112 -21.70 23.95 11.73
C MET A 112 -22.91 24.18 10.81
N THR A 113 -23.43 23.14 10.15
CA THR A 113 -24.63 23.25 9.32
C THR A 113 -25.88 23.51 10.15
N ASN A 114 -26.01 22.91 11.33
CA ASN A 114 -27.14 23.13 12.23
C ASN A 114 -27.12 24.50 12.96
N LYS A 115 -26.00 25.22 12.98
CA LYS A 115 -25.94 26.61 13.49
C LYS A 115 -26.49 27.64 12.50
N ASN A 116 -26.63 27.30 11.22
CA ASN A 116 -27.08 28.20 10.17
C ASN A 116 -28.51 27.91 9.69
N SER A 117 -29.23 26.98 10.33
CA SER A 117 -30.65 26.71 10.03
C SER A 117 -31.54 27.38 11.09
N HIS A 118 -32.36 28.33 10.68
CA HIS A 118 -33.46 28.84 11.50
C HIS A 118 -34.46 27.73 11.83
N PRO A 119 -35.07 27.71 13.03
CA PRO A 119 -36.00 26.66 13.42
C PRO A 119 -37.34 26.85 12.73
N VAL A 120 -37.68 25.97 11.81
CA VAL A 120 -39.06 25.81 11.33
C VAL A 120 -39.54 24.42 11.76
N GLY A 121 -40.51 24.40 12.68
CA GLY A 121 -41.40 23.27 12.96
C GLY A 121 -40.79 22.14 13.83
N GLY A 122 -41.43 21.92 14.98
CA GLY A 122 -41.07 20.94 15.98
C GLY A 122 -41.18 19.50 15.50
N HIS A 123 -40.20 18.69 15.90
CA HIS A 123 -40.25 17.23 15.89
C HIS A 123 -40.05 16.65 17.28
N PRO A 124 -40.63 15.50 17.61
CA PRO A 124 -40.65 14.95 18.97
C PRO A 124 -39.26 14.46 19.44
N LYS A 125 -39.01 14.65 20.71
CA LYS A 125 -37.80 14.18 21.42
C LYS A 125 -37.78 12.65 21.44
N GLY A 126 -36.75 12.03 20.90
CA GLY A 126 -36.46 10.65 21.25
C GLY A 126 -35.85 9.73 20.22
N GLU A 127 -35.45 10.17 19.02
CA GLU A 127 -34.78 9.27 18.07
C GLU A 127 -33.27 9.48 18.05
N LYS A 128 -32.54 8.38 18.31
CA LYS A 128 -31.11 8.29 18.05
C LYS A 128 -30.89 8.43 16.56
N PHE A 129 -30.27 9.53 16.12
CA PHE A 129 -29.85 9.69 14.73
C PHE A 129 -28.87 8.59 14.35
N GLU A 130 -29.34 7.57 13.67
CA GLU A 130 -28.51 6.73 12.82
C GLU A 130 -28.13 7.57 11.62
N ASN A 131 -26.81 7.74 11.40
CA ASN A 131 -26.31 8.36 10.18
C ASN A 131 -26.72 7.46 8.99
N ASP A 132 -27.10 8.05 7.85
CA ASP A 132 -27.54 7.38 6.60
C ASP A 132 -26.62 6.28 6.05
N ASN A 133 -25.50 5.99 6.72
CA ASN A 133 -24.56 4.91 6.40
C ASN A 133 -24.49 3.80 7.48
N GLY A 134 -25.36 3.77 8.49
CA GLY A 134 -25.39 2.74 9.53
C GLY A 134 -24.09 2.63 10.37
N LEU A 135 -23.27 3.69 10.42
CA LEU A 135 -21.98 3.66 11.13
C LEU A 135 -22.16 4.12 12.58
N VAL A 136 -21.83 3.24 13.54
CA VAL A 136 -21.79 3.56 14.98
C VAL A 136 -20.61 4.49 15.25
N ALA A 137 -20.83 5.56 16.03
CA ALA A 137 -19.76 6.45 16.47
C ALA A 137 -18.73 5.64 17.28
N SER A 138 -17.52 5.46 16.73
CA SER A 138 -16.45 4.72 17.40
C SER A 138 -15.55 5.69 18.18
N SER A 139 -15.44 5.49 19.49
CA SER A 139 -14.38 6.09 20.29
C SER A 139 -13.15 5.18 20.26
N VAL A 140 -11.97 5.73 19.98
CA VAL A 140 -10.70 5.02 20.10
C VAL A 140 -10.03 5.43 21.40
N LYS A 141 -9.60 4.46 22.19
CA LYS A 141 -8.80 4.69 23.40
C LYS A 141 -7.43 4.06 23.21
N ILE A 142 -6.39 4.88 23.21
CA ILE A 142 -4.99 4.45 23.08
C ILE A 142 -4.40 4.39 24.49
N THR A 143 -3.76 3.25 24.81
CA THR A 143 -3.00 3.01 26.03
C THR A 143 -1.63 2.43 25.68
N ASP A 144 -0.75 2.25 26.64
CA ASP A 144 0.55 1.62 26.40
C ASP A 144 0.43 0.13 26.06
N GLU A 145 -0.69 -0.50 26.46
CA GLU A 145 -0.98 -1.90 26.16
C GLU A 145 -1.45 -2.10 24.71
N GLY A 146 -2.17 -1.11 24.14
CA GLY A 146 -2.76 -1.21 22.81
C GLY A 146 -3.84 -0.18 22.55
N ALA A 147 -4.67 -0.42 21.53
CA ALA A 147 -5.75 0.45 21.13
C ALA A 147 -7.11 -0.25 21.22
N GLU A 148 -8.01 0.29 22.05
CA GLU A 148 -9.42 -0.13 22.09
C GLU A 148 -10.22 0.67 21.08
N PHE A 149 -11.09 -0.01 20.33
CA PHE A 149 -11.99 0.62 19.37
C PHE A 149 -13.28 -0.20 19.22
N ARG A 150 -14.29 0.40 18.60
CA ARG A 150 -15.52 -0.30 18.22
C ARG A 150 -15.54 -0.56 16.72
N ASP A 151 -16.00 -1.75 16.32
CA ASP A 151 -16.31 -2.03 14.91
C ASP A 151 -17.37 -1.02 14.44
N PRO A 152 -17.11 -0.30 13.33
CA PRO A 152 -18.04 0.74 12.85
C PRO A 152 -19.38 0.18 12.32
N PHE A 153 -19.51 -1.14 12.12
CA PHE A 153 -20.71 -1.76 11.58
C PHE A 153 -21.64 -2.37 12.66
N ASP A 154 -21.06 -3.14 13.59
CA ASP A 154 -21.84 -3.85 14.62
C ASP A 154 -21.60 -3.30 16.04
N GLY A 155 -20.70 -2.33 16.20
CA GLY A 155 -20.41 -1.71 17.50
C GLY A 155 -19.60 -2.58 18.46
N GLN A 156 -19.21 -3.82 18.08
CA GLN A 156 -18.43 -4.70 18.93
C GLN A 156 -17.12 -4.06 19.35
N LYS A 157 -16.77 -4.17 20.61
CA LYS A 157 -15.49 -3.70 21.13
C LYS A 157 -14.36 -4.63 20.75
N HIS A 158 -13.25 -4.05 20.30
CA HIS A 158 -12.01 -4.73 19.97
C HIS A 158 -10.84 -4.08 20.68
N PHE A 159 -9.82 -4.88 20.99
CA PHE A 159 -8.57 -4.42 21.55
C PHE A 159 -7.40 -4.94 20.73
N LEU A 160 -6.67 -4.03 20.08
CA LEU A 160 -5.52 -4.31 19.24
C LEU A 160 -4.25 -4.06 20.04
N THR A 161 -3.55 -5.14 20.42
CA THR A 161 -2.22 -5.06 21.03
C THR A 161 -1.13 -5.30 19.99
N PRO A 162 0.15 -4.97 20.29
CA PRO A 162 1.29 -5.33 19.44
C PRO A 162 1.35 -6.82 19.10
N GLU A 163 1.14 -7.68 20.09
CA GLU A 163 1.13 -9.13 19.92
C GLU A 163 -0.01 -9.57 19.00
N LYS A 164 -1.22 -9.01 19.20
CA LYS A 164 -2.39 -9.33 18.40
C LYS A 164 -2.22 -8.92 16.96
N SER A 165 -1.63 -7.75 16.69
CA SER A 165 -1.31 -7.30 15.34
C SER A 165 -0.38 -8.31 14.63
N ILE A 166 0.67 -8.77 15.30
CA ILE A 166 1.60 -9.78 14.74
C ILE A 166 0.89 -11.12 14.51
N GLU A 167 0.05 -11.59 15.44
CA GLU A 167 -0.71 -12.84 15.28
C GLU A 167 -1.65 -12.80 14.08
N ILE A 168 -2.33 -11.68 13.87
CA ILE A 168 -3.22 -11.49 12.72
C ILE A 168 -2.42 -11.59 11.42
N GLN A 169 -1.34 -10.83 11.28
CA GLN A 169 -0.50 -10.80 10.08
C GLN A 169 0.14 -12.17 9.78
N LEU A 170 0.60 -12.89 10.81
CA LEU A 170 1.10 -14.26 10.67
C LEU A 170 -0.01 -15.23 10.22
N THR A 171 -1.23 -15.07 10.75
CA THR A 171 -2.39 -15.90 10.35
C THR A 171 -2.83 -15.60 8.92
N LEU A 172 -2.76 -14.35 8.47
CA LEU A 172 -2.96 -13.96 7.08
C LEU A 172 -1.93 -14.63 6.15
N GLY A 173 -0.76 -14.99 6.68
CA GLY A 173 0.31 -15.66 5.94
C GLY A 173 1.15 -14.69 5.12
N SER A 174 1.21 -13.43 5.52
CA SER A 174 1.95 -12.35 4.84
C SER A 174 3.44 -12.65 4.71
N ASP A 175 4.07 -12.11 3.67
CA ASP A 175 5.51 -12.25 3.42
C ASP A 175 6.32 -11.12 4.06
N ILE A 176 5.72 -9.93 4.15
CA ILE A 176 6.24 -8.76 4.86
C ILE A 176 5.16 -8.31 5.84
N ILE A 177 5.53 -8.13 7.10
CA ILE A 177 4.64 -7.69 8.18
C ILE A 177 5.21 -6.46 8.88
N MET A 178 4.33 -5.61 9.42
CA MET A 178 4.70 -4.35 10.06
C MET A 178 4.51 -4.43 11.57
N VAL A 179 5.38 -3.76 12.32
CA VAL A 179 5.12 -3.54 13.75
C VAL A 179 3.90 -2.63 13.97
N LEU A 180 3.19 -2.78 15.09
CA LEU A 180 2.16 -1.82 15.47
C LEU A 180 2.83 -0.49 15.85
N ASP A 181 2.29 0.60 15.34
CA ASP A 181 2.76 1.96 15.55
C ASP A 181 1.60 2.90 15.89
N GLU A 182 1.87 3.99 16.54
CA GLU A 182 0.94 5.10 16.71
C GLU A 182 1.28 6.23 15.74
N CYS A 183 0.34 6.53 14.84
CA CYS A 183 0.46 7.59 13.86
C CYS A 183 -0.49 8.74 14.19
N PRO A 184 -0.03 9.79 14.93
CA PRO A 184 -0.88 10.93 15.25
C PRO A 184 -1.28 11.68 13.98
N PRO A 185 -2.51 12.23 13.93
CA PRO A 185 -2.94 13.05 12.78
C PRO A 185 -2.17 14.37 12.74
N TYR A 186 -2.20 15.02 11.57
CA TYR A 186 -1.73 16.39 11.46
C TYR A 186 -2.92 17.36 11.46
N PRO A 187 -2.87 18.50 12.20
CA PRO A 187 -1.80 18.89 13.13
C PRO A 187 -1.87 18.13 14.45
N ALA A 188 -0.70 17.82 15.02
CA ALA A 188 -0.53 17.29 16.37
C ALA A 188 0.47 18.17 17.14
N THR A 189 0.26 18.32 18.44
CA THR A 189 1.21 19.00 19.31
C THR A 189 2.51 18.20 19.41
N ARG A 190 3.63 18.90 19.70
CA ARG A 190 4.90 18.23 19.92
C ARG A 190 4.82 17.13 20.98
N LYS A 191 4.14 17.38 22.10
CA LYS A 191 3.94 16.42 23.19
C LYS A 191 3.21 15.15 22.72
N GLN A 192 2.15 15.31 21.91
CA GLN A 192 1.44 14.15 21.35
C GLN A 192 2.33 13.32 20.40
N VAL A 193 3.14 13.99 19.58
CA VAL A 193 4.07 13.29 18.69
C VAL A 193 5.18 12.59 19.46
N GLU A 194 5.69 13.19 20.55
CA GLU A 194 6.69 12.59 21.43
C GLU A 194 6.14 11.31 22.12
N GLN A 195 4.94 11.38 22.68
CA GLN A 195 4.26 10.22 23.26
C GLN A 195 4.02 9.11 22.23
N ALA A 196 3.68 9.48 20.99
CA ALA A 196 3.51 8.51 19.90
C ALA A 196 4.85 7.83 19.53
N VAL A 197 5.96 8.55 19.56
CA VAL A 197 7.31 7.97 19.34
C VAL A 197 7.64 6.97 20.46
N GLU A 198 7.46 7.35 21.72
CA GLU A 198 7.70 6.47 22.87
C GLU A 198 6.87 5.20 22.81
N ARG A 199 5.57 5.34 22.56
CA ARG A 199 4.66 4.20 22.45
C ARG A 199 4.98 3.31 21.24
N THR A 200 5.28 3.91 20.10
CA THR A 200 5.69 3.16 18.89
C THR A 200 6.95 2.33 19.17
N THR A 201 7.94 2.88 19.86
CA THR A 201 9.15 2.15 20.22
C THR A 201 8.85 1.00 21.19
N ALA A 202 8.05 1.24 22.25
CA ALA A 202 7.64 0.20 23.18
C ALA A 202 6.86 -0.93 22.49
N TRP A 203 5.93 -0.58 21.63
CA TRP A 203 5.15 -1.55 20.84
C TRP A 203 6.02 -2.31 19.83
N ALA A 204 7.00 -1.67 19.20
CA ALA A 204 7.93 -2.32 18.29
C ALA A 204 8.77 -3.40 18.99
N ILE A 205 9.23 -3.14 20.22
CA ILE A 205 9.93 -4.12 21.08
C ILE A 205 9.02 -5.34 21.35
N ARG A 206 7.77 -5.09 21.75
CA ARG A 206 6.78 -6.16 22.02
C ARG A 206 6.46 -6.96 20.77
N CYS A 207 6.25 -6.30 19.62
CA CYS A 207 6.05 -6.95 18.32
C CYS A 207 7.23 -7.86 17.98
N LYS A 208 8.46 -7.38 18.12
CA LYS A 208 9.67 -8.15 17.82
C LYS A 208 9.82 -9.36 18.71
N LYS A 209 9.60 -9.20 20.03
CA LYS A 209 9.64 -10.30 21.00
C LYS A 209 8.61 -11.38 20.65
N HIS A 210 7.36 -10.97 20.43
CA HIS A 210 6.28 -11.90 20.10
C HIS A 210 6.54 -12.62 18.75
N PHE A 211 6.91 -11.87 17.71
CA PHE A 211 7.28 -12.42 16.40
C PHE A 211 8.37 -13.48 16.53
N THR A 212 9.46 -13.19 17.25
CA THR A 212 10.57 -14.12 17.43
C THR A 212 10.12 -15.41 18.10
N ALA A 213 9.30 -15.30 19.16
CA ALA A 213 8.75 -16.46 19.85
C ALA A 213 7.84 -17.33 18.95
N GLN A 214 6.99 -16.69 18.13
CA GLN A 214 6.12 -17.42 17.18
C GLN A 214 6.91 -18.14 16.09
N ILE A 215 7.95 -17.50 15.54
CA ILE A 215 8.81 -18.13 14.52
C ILE A 215 9.62 -19.30 15.12
N GLN A 216 10.08 -19.20 16.35
CA GLN A 216 10.75 -20.31 17.04
C GLN A 216 9.81 -21.50 17.27
N LYS A 217 8.57 -21.25 17.74
CA LYS A 217 7.55 -22.29 17.91
C LYS A 217 7.21 -23.00 16.60
N SER A 218 7.14 -22.28 15.48
CA SER A 218 6.81 -22.87 14.17
C SER A 218 7.94 -23.76 13.60
N LYS A 219 9.15 -23.70 14.14
CA LYS A 219 10.29 -24.56 13.76
C LYS A 219 10.33 -25.89 14.51
N ILE A 220 9.45 -26.12 15.49
CA ILE A 220 9.36 -27.41 16.21
C ILE A 220 8.65 -28.41 15.31
N PRO A 221 9.28 -29.57 14.93
CA PRO A 221 8.63 -30.60 14.13
C PRO A 221 7.40 -31.14 14.88
N GLY A 222 6.24 -31.07 14.28
CA GLY A 222 4.98 -31.54 14.84
C GLY A 222 3.79 -30.58 14.75
N LEU A 223 3.99 -29.30 14.48
CA LEU A 223 2.92 -28.30 14.30
C LEU A 223 2.62 -27.98 12.82
N ALA A 224 3.14 -28.74 11.88
CA ALA A 224 2.75 -28.63 10.49
C ALA A 224 1.32 -29.15 10.34
N LEU A 225 0.36 -28.26 10.12
CA LEU A 225 -1.00 -28.61 9.71
C LEU A 225 -0.88 -29.47 8.43
N ALA A 226 -1.23 -30.74 8.55
CA ALA A 226 -1.23 -31.70 7.45
C ALA A 226 -2.07 -31.13 6.28
N PRO A 227 -1.61 -31.24 5.03
CA PRO A 227 -2.40 -30.83 3.87
C PRO A 227 -3.61 -31.75 3.77
N ARG A 228 -4.82 -31.21 3.82
CA ARG A 228 -6.04 -31.97 3.53
C ARG A 228 -6.04 -32.37 2.05
N PRO A 229 -6.44 -33.61 1.70
CA PRO A 229 -6.53 -34.04 0.31
C PRO A 229 -7.53 -33.18 -0.45
N ARG A 230 -7.18 -32.80 -1.68
CA ARG A 230 -8.06 -32.11 -2.62
C ARG A 230 -9.20 -33.01 -3.03
N PRO A 231 -10.46 -32.53 -3.14
CA PRO A 231 -11.47 -33.26 -3.91
C PRO A 231 -10.99 -33.30 -5.37
N SER A 232 -10.97 -34.51 -5.94
CA SER A 232 -10.69 -34.71 -7.36
C SER A 232 -11.84 -34.12 -8.18
N LEU A 233 -11.59 -33.05 -8.91
CA LEU A 233 -12.45 -32.65 -10.03
C LEU A 233 -11.88 -33.25 -11.30
N ALA A 234 -12.75 -33.90 -12.02
CA ALA A 234 -12.49 -34.72 -13.21
C ALA A 234 -11.69 -33.96 -14.29
N GLU A 235 -10.88 -34.73 -14.98
CA GLU A 235 -10.00 -34.33 -16.06
C GLU A 235 -10.76 -33.74 -17.26
N GLY A 236 -10.49 -32.49 -17.56
CA GLY A 236 -10.80 -31.83 -18.84
C GLY A 236 -9.54 -31.12 -19.33
N GLY A 237 -8.84 -31.75 -20.26
CA GLY A 237 -7.56 -31.31 -20.78
C GLY A 237 -7.64 -29.97 -21.51
N ARG A 238 -6.73 -29.04 -21.18
CA ARG A 238 -6.35 -27.88 -22.00
C ARG A 238 -4.83 -27.83 -22.20
N PRO A 239 -4.32 -27.32 -23.32
CA PRO A 239 -2.94 -27.47 -23.73
C PRO A 239 -1.97 -26.69 -22.85
N ARG A 240 -0.78 -27.26 -22.67
CA ARG A 240 0.34 -26.71 -21.91
C ARG A 240 0.89 -25.46 -22.57
N ALA A 241 0.76 -24.32 -21.92
CA ALA A 241 1.52 -23.11 -22.23
C ALA A 241 2.99 -23.30 -21.79
N GLY A 242 3.89 -22.68 -22.55
CA GLY A 242 5.33 -22.87 -22.51
C GLY A 242 6.01 -22.74 -21.17
N LYS A 243 7.12 -23.44 -21.01
CA LYS A 243 8.03 -23.42 -19.85
C LYS A 243 8.53 -22.00 -19.57
N ASN A 244 8.07 -21.40 -18.49
CA ASN A 244 8.51 -20.11 -17.99
C ASN A 244 9.92 -20.23 -17.38
N GLN A 245 10.82 -19.31 -17.74
CA GLN A 245 12.22 -19.23 -17.26
C GLN A 245 12.37 -18.96 -15.74
N ASN A 246 11.27 -18.94 -14.99
CA ASN A 246 11.24 -18.71 -13.54
C ASN A 246 11.68 -19.91 -12.67
N ASP A 247 12.07 -21.04 -13.26
CA ASP A 247 12.48 -22.23 -12.47
C ASP A 247 13.87 -22.11 -11.83
N LYS A 248 14.73 -21.19 -12.33
CA LYS A 248 16.07 -20.98 -11.74
C LYS A 248 16.04 -20.20 -10.40
N SER A 249 14.95 -19.45 -10.12
CA SER A 249 14.80 -18.71 -8.85
C SER A 249 14.41 -19.60 -7.67
N LYS A 250 13.78 -20.75 -7.92
CA LYS A 250 13.36 -21.69 -6.86
C LYS A 250 14.52 -22.34 -6.10
N LEU A 251 15.70 -22.43 -6.70
CA LEU A 251 16.88 -23.08 -6.09
C LEU A 251 17.70 -22.18 -5.14
N LYS A 252 17.60 -20.84 -5.26
CA LYS A 252 18.36 -19.90 -4.41
C LYS A 252 17.68 -19.56 -3.06
N ASN A 253 16.44 -19.99 -2.83
CA ASN A 253 15.58 -19.46 -1.74
C ASN A 253 15.55 -20.33 -0.46
N LYS A 254 16.56 -21.17 -0.19
CA LYS A 254 16.60 -21.98 1.05
C LYS A 254 16.60 -21.15 2.36
N ASN A 255 16.89 -19.84 2.31
CA ASN A 255 17.02 -18.98 3.49
C ASN A 255 15.79 -18.08 3.80
N ALA A 256 14.82 -17.94 2.90
CA ALA A 256 13.64 -17.11 3.14
C ALA A 256 12.49 -17.94 3.73
N ARG A 257 12.71 -18.54 4.91
CA ARG A 257 11.71 -19.46 5.52
C ARG A 257 10.66 -18.78 6.38
N ARG A 258 10.82 -17.51 6.72
CA ARG A 258 9.90 -16.73 7.56
C ARG A 258 9.50 -15.42 6.89
N PRO A 259 8.38 -14.78 7.31
CA PRO A 259 8.09 -13.42 6.88
C PRO A 259 9.16 -12.44 7.36
N LEU A 260 9.30 -11.32 6.64
CA LEU A 260 10.14 -10.19 7.04
C LEU A 260 9.33 -9.30 7.99
N LEU A 261 9.96 -8.84 9.08
CA LEU A 261 9.36 -7.89 10.02
C LEU A 261 9.99 -6.51 9.84
N PHE A 262 9.17 -5.50 9.53
CA PHE A 262 9.61 -4.12 9.34
C PHE A 262 9.27 -3.25 10.56
N GLY A 263 10.27 -2.46 11.00
CA GLY A 263 10.09 -1.40 11.98
C GLY A 263 9.53 -0.12 11.35
N ILE A 264 8.82 0.69 12.12
CA ILE A 264 8.24 1.96 11.64
C ILE A 264 8.82 3.13 12.42
N VAL A 265 9.36 4.11 11.70
CA VAL A 265 9.88 5.36 12.25
C VAL A 265 8.77 6.40 12.27
N GLN A 266 8.46 6.94 13.43
CA GLN A 266 7.50 8.02 13.65
C GLN A 266 8.22 9.35 14.01
N GLY A 267 7.52 10.42 14.38
CA GLY A 267 8.10 11.70 14.81
C GLY A 267 7.49 12.93 14.14
N GLY A 268 6.41 12.76 13.36
CA GLY A 268 5.70 13.85 12.71
C GLY A 268 6.61 14.70 11.83
N VAL A 269 6.55 16.02 12.00
CA VAL A 269 7.38 16.99 11.26
C VAL A 269 8.62 17.48 12.06
N TYR A 270 8.85 16.91 13.25
CA TYR A 270 9.90 17.33 14.17
C TYR A 270 11.19 16.55 13.94
N LYS A 271 12.28 17.27 13.60
CA LYS A 271 13.58 16.68 13.23
C LYS A 271 14.15 15.78 14.33
N ASP A 272 14.21 16.31 15.55
CA ASP A 272 14.78 15.62 16.72
C ASP A 272 13.98 14.36 17.10
N LEU A 273 12.63 14.42 17.05
CA LEU A 273 11.77 13.25 17.29
C LEU A 273 11.93 12.19 16.21
N ARG A 274 12.07 12.57 14.93
CA ARG A 274 12.41 11.64 13.84
C ARG A 274 13.74 10.94 14.08
N GLN A 275 14.77 11.70 14.46
CA GLN A 275 16.10 11.16 14.75
C GLN A 275 16.10 10.26 15.99
N ARG A 276 15.38 10.63 17.05
CA ARG A 276 15.15 9.79 18.22
C ARG A 276 14.50 8.47 17.83
N SER A 277 13.37 8.53 17.11
CA SER A 277 12.64 7.35 16.65
C SER A 277 13.50 6.43 15.79
N VAL A 278 14.31 6.97 14.85
CA VAL A 278 15.24 6.16 14.05
C VAL A 278 16.22 5.41 14.95
N LYS A 279 16.87 6.10 15.88
CA LYS A 279 17.87 5.48 16.79
C LYS A 279 17.24 4.35 17.60
N GLU A 280 16.07 4.59 18.20
CA GLU A 280 15.37 3.63 19.02
C GLU A 280 14.91 2.40 18.21
N ILE A 281 14.32 2.60 17.04
CA ILE A 281 13.85 1.52 16.16
C ILE A 281 15.03 0.72 15.57
N LEU A 282 16.15 1.36 15.25
CA LEU A 282 17.36 0.66 14.82
C LEU A 282 17.94 -0.22 15.94
N ALA A 283 17.92 0.24 17.19
CA ALA A 283 18.39 -0.53 18.34
C ALA A 283 17.58 -1.83 18.55
N VAL A 284 16.29 -1.83 18.24
CA VAL A 284 15.46 -3.06 18.26
C VAL A 284 15.86 -4.03 17.15
N GLY A 285 16.22 -3.53 15.98
CA GLY A 285 16.69 -4.30 14.82
C GLY A 285 15.61 -5.02 14.05
N PHE A 286 15.42 -4.68 12.77
CA PHE A 286 14.39 -5.23 11.88
C PHE A 286 14.98 -5.69 10.55
N ASP A 287 14.16 -6.41 9.74
CA ASP A 287 14.54 -6.85 8.39
C ASP A 287 14.46 -5.69 7.38
N GLY A 288 13.68 -4.66 7.67
CA GLY A 288 13.52 -3.43 6.89
C GLY A 288 12.92 -2.32 7.75
N TYR A 289 12.89 -1.10 7.21
CA TYR A 289 12.45 0.09 7.95
C TYR A 289 11.48 0.92 7.12
N ALA A 290 10.34 1.25 7.73
CA ALA A 290 9.34 2.12 7.14
C ALA A 290 9.37 3.52 7.76
N ILE A 291 9.03 4.52 6.96
CA ILE A 291 8.82 5.90 7.39
C ILE A 291 7.30 6.12 7.41
N GLY A 292 6.74 6.16 8.62
CA GLY A 292 5.32 6.43 8.88
C GLY A 292 5.06 7.90 9.22
N GLY A 293 3.78 8.27 9.40
CA GLY A 293 3.38 9.62 9.77
C GLY A 293 3.76 10.69 8.73
N VAL A 294 3.71 10.32 7.45
CA VAL A 294 3.83 11.19 6.28
C VAL A 294 2.58 11.00 5.42
N ALA A 295 2.08 12.05 4.77
CA ALA A 295 0.81 12.06 4.03
C ALA A 295 -0.44 11.86 4.92
N VAL A 296 -0.38 12.31 6.17
CA VAL A 296 -1.48 12.26 7.15
C VAL A 296 -2.21 13.60 7.35
N GLY A 297 -1.97 14.55 6.43
CA GLY A 297 -2.60 15.87 6.42
C GLY A 297 -1.62 17.05 6.45
N GLU A 298 -0.35 16.81 6.68
CA GLU A 298 0.69 17.84 6.68
C GLU A 298 0.92 18.45 5.29
N PRO A 299 1.37 19.73 5.23
CA PRO A 299 1.81 20.35 3.98
C PRO A 299 2.93 19.54 3.32
N ARG A 300 2.83 19.32 2.01
CA ARG A 300 3.72 18.44 1.24
C ARG A 300 5.20 18.77 1.33
N LYS A 301 5.55 20.04 1.58
CA LYS A 301 6.94 20.46 1.81
C LYS A 301 7.63 19.69 2.95
N TYR A 302 6.87 19.17 3.90
CA TYR A 302 7.43 18.39 5.02
C TYR A 302 7.90 17.01 4.62
N MET A 303 7.37 16.42 3.55
CA MET A 303 7.84 15.11 3.06
C MET A 303 9.36 15.12 2.80
N HIS A 304 9.84 16.07 2.01
CA HIS A 304 11.28 16.17 1.71
C HIS A 304 12.11 16.35 2.97
N LYS A 305 11.67 17.23 3.89
CA LYS A 305 12.35 17.43 5.17
C LYS A 305 12.41 16.17 6.02
N VAL A 306 11.31 15.41 6.08
CA VAL A 306 11.28 14.14 6.83
C VAL A 306 12.27 13.13 6.23
N LEU A 307 12.37 13.03 4.89
CA LEU A 307 13.36 12.18 4.25
C LEU A 307 14.79 12.62 4.56
N GLU A 308 15.06 13.92 4.54
CA GLU A 308 16.38 14.49 4.95
C GLU A 308 16.73 14.17 6.41
N TYR A 309 15.74 14.15 7.32
CA TYR A 309 15.96 13.87 8.74
C TYR A 309 16.20 12.39 9.04
N VAL A 310 15.63 11.48 8.23
CA VAL A 310 15.57 10.05 8.51
C VAL A 310 16.57 9.25 7.68
N LEU A 311 16.66 9.49 6.36
CA LEU A 311 17.44 8.65 5.45
C LEU A 311 18.93 8.54 5.77
N PRO A 312 19.63 9.60 6.26
CA PRO A 312 21.04 9.48 6.62
C PRO A 312 21.34 8.48 7.75
N TRP A 313 20.33 8.13 8.54
CA TRP A 313 20.46 7.21 9.68
C TRP A 313 20.03 5.79 9.37
N LEU A 314 19.23 5.59 8.30
CA LEU A 314 18.78 4.24 7.93
C LEU A 314 19.89 3.44 7.27
N PRO A 315 20.09 2.16 7.66
CA PRO A 315 21.12 1.31 7.09
C PRO A 315 20.93 1.12 5.57
N GLU A 316 22.05 1.01 4.86
CA GLU A 316 22.01 0.83 3.41
C GLU A 316 21.69 -0.61 3.00
N ASP A 317 21.97 -1.57 3.86
CA ASP A 317 21.74 -3.01 3.64
C ASP A 317 20.32 -3.47 4.02
N LYS A 318 19.38 -2.55 4.21
CA LYS A 318 17.98 -2.83 4.57
C LYS A 318 17.01 -2.10 3.65
N PRO A 319 15.86 -2.74 3.30
CA PRO A 319 14.81 -2.07 2.54
C PRO A 319 14.21 -0.89 3.31
N ARG A 320 13.92 0.18 2.56
CA ARG A 320 13.33 1.43 3.07
C ARG A 320 11.97 1.65 2.42
N TYR A 321 10.95 1.75 3.23
CA TYR A 321 9.56 1.85 2.79
C TYR A 321 8.95 3.20 3.19
N LEU A 322 8.46 3.99 2.24
CA LEU A 322 7.73 5.23 2.49
C LEU A 322 6.24 4.97 2.38
N MET A 323 5.55 5.00 3.52
CA MET A 323 4.15 4.58 3.64
C MET A 323 3.17 5.65 3.18
N GLY A 324 2.16 5.25 2.40
CA GLY A 324 0.98 6.06 2.08
C GLY A 324 1.20 7.22 1.10
N LEU A 325 2.41 7.42 0.60
CA LEU A 325 2.76 8.53 -0.28
C LEU A 325 2.82 8.10 -1.73
N GLY A 326 2.17 8.88 -2.65
CA GLY A 326 2.06 8.34 -3.99
C GLY A 326 1.70 9.27 -5.13
N ARG A 327 1.96 10.58 -5.09
CA ARG A 327 2.00 11.34 -6.35
C ARG A 327 3.21 10.92 -7.16
N PRO A 328 3.10 10.79 -8.51
CA PRO A 328 4.21 10.29 -9.33
C PRO A 328 5.53 11.06 -9.12
N GLU A 329 5.48 12.39 -9.02
CA GLU A 329 6.64 13.24 -8.78
C GLU A 329 7.28 13.02 -7.40
N GLU A 330 6.46 12.76 -6.38
CA GLU A 330 6.92 12.47 -5.02
C GLU A 330 7.60 11.12 -4.93
N ILE A 331 7.02 10.10 -5.58
CA ILE A 331 7.61 8.76 -5.70
C ILE A 331 8.97 8.86 -6.40
N ALA A 332 9.04 9.56 -7.55
CA ALA A 332 10.28 9.72 -8.28
C ALA A 332 11.36 10.44 -7.47
N ALA A 333 10.98 11.49 -6.71
CA ALA A 333 11.91 12.20 -5.84
C ALA A 333 12.40 11.34 -4.67
N ALA A 334 11.49 10.62 -4.00
CA ALA A 334 11.84 9.76 -2.87
C ALA A 334 12.67 8.53 -3.29
N ALA A 335 12.41 7.94 -4.46
CA ALA A 335 13.22 6.87 -5.01
C ALA A 335 14.66 7.34 -5.27
N ARG A 336 14.84 8.55 -5.84
CA ARG A 336 16.17 9.16 -6.00
C ARG A 336 16.87 9.45 -4.68
N ALA A 337 16.10 9.71 -3.62
CA ALA A 337 16.64 9.88 -2.27
C ALA A 337 17.01 8.56 -1.57
N GLY A 338 16.68 7.40 -2.17
CA GLY A 338 17.03 6.07 -1.65
C GLY A 338 15.90 5.33 -0.94
N ILE A 339 14.64 5.61 -1.29
CA ILE A 339 13.47 4.82 -0.89
C ILE A 339 13.22 3.71 -1.91
N ASP A 340 12.86 2.53 -1.43
CA ASP A 340 12.71 1.30 -2.23
C ASP A 340 11.26 0.89 -2.46
N MET A 341 10.36 1.17 -1.50
CA MET A 341 8.98 0.70 -1.53
C MET A 341 8.00 1.85 -1.32
N PHE A 342 6.88 1.82 -2.07
CA PHE A 342 5.84 2.83 -2.05
C PHE A 342 4.47 2.19 -2.13
N ASP A 343 3.50 2.68 -1.37
CA ASP A 343 2.09 2.36 -1.52
C ASP A 343 1.24 3.62 -1.50
N CYS A 344 0.14 3.62 -2.20
CA CYS A 344 -0.92 4.60 -2.02
C CYS A 344 -2.22 4.18 -2.73
N VAL A 345 -3.31 4.80 -2.35
CA VAL A 345 -4.62 4.61 -3.00
C VAL A 345 -4.81 5.43 -4.27
N ILE A 346 -3.88 6.33 -4.61
CA ILE A 346 -4.04 7.33 -5.69
C ILE A 346 -4.39 6.68 -7.02
N PRO A 347 -3.65 5.69 -7.58
CA PRO A 347 -3.96 5.18 -8.90
C PRO A 347 -5.39 4.62 -9.01
N THR A 348 -5.81 3.83 -8.03
CA THR A 348 -7.15 3.22 -8.03
C THR A 348 -8.26 4.21 -7.64
N ARG A 349 -7.97 5.17 -6.73
CA ARG A 349 -8.92 6.20 -6.31
C ARG A 349 -9.19 7.19 -7.45
N GLU A 350 -8.15 7.76 -8.04
CA GLU A 350 -8.26 8.72 -9.14
C GLU A 350 -8.92 8.09 -10.37
N ALA A 351 -8.61 6.81 -10.66
CA ALA A 351 -9.27 6.05 -11.72
C ALA A 351 -10.80 6.03 -11.55
N ARG A 352 -11.29 5.77 -10.33
CA ARG A 352 -12.73 5.75 -10.06
C ARG A 352 -13.41 7.13 -10.21
N HIS A 353 -12.62 8.19 -10.18
CA HIS A 353 -13.10 9.57 -10.43
C HIS A 353 -12.78 10.07 -11.85
N GLY A 354 -12.42 9.16 -12.76
CA GLY A 354 -12.16 9.48 -14.15
C GLY A 354 -10.87 10.26 -14.41
N ARG A 355 -9.98 10.37 -13.42
CA ARG A 355 -8.68 11.01 -13.57
C ARG A 355 -7.62 9.99 -13.92
N LEU A 356 -7.04 10.13 -15.13
CA LEU A 356 -6.14 9.16 -15.74
C LEU A 356 -4.77 9.78 -15.97
N TYR A 357 -3.71 8.99 -15.73
CA TYR A 357 -2.32 9.43 -15.83
C TYR A 357 -1.70 9.03 -17.17
N LYS A 358 -0.85 9.90 -17.72
CA LYS A 358 -0.13 9.64 -18.97
C LYS A 358 1.25 10.28 -18.90
N PHE A 359 2.28 9.61 -19.44
CA PHE A 359 3.59 10.22 -19.60
C PHE A 359 3.56 11.29 -20.70
N LYS A 360 4.23 12.43 -20.47
CA LYS A 360 4.27 13.54 -21.45
C LYS A 360 5.08 13.21 -22.69
N ASN A 361 6.22 12.55 -22.49
CA ASN A 361 7.08 12.13 -23.58
C ASN A 361 6.92 10.63 -23.80
N PRO A 362 6.59 10.21 -25.03
CA PRO A 362 6.47 8.80 -25.33
C PRO A 362 7.80 8.10 -25.07
N ARG A 363 7.72 6.86 -24.56
CA ARG A 363 8.87 5.97 -24.61
C ARG A 363 9.33 5.84 -26.06
N PRO A 364 10.61 5.83 -26.34
CA PRO A 364 11.06 5.11 -27.51
C PRO A 364 10.62 3.65 -27.32
N ARG A 365 9.85 3.08 -28.27
CA ARG A 365 9.66 1.63 -28.31
C ARG A 365 11.05 1.00 -28.33
N PRO A 366 11.29 -0.13 -27.64
CA PRO A 366 12.56 -0.82 -27.80
C PRO A 366 12.70 -1.18 -29.29
N SER A 367 13.42 -0.36 -30.03
CA SER A 367 13.96 -0.76 -31.31
C SER A 367 15.18 -1.63 -31.00
N LEU A 368 15.34 -2.72 -31.73
CA LEU A 368 16.45 -3.67 -31.57
C LEU A 368 17.83 -3.07 -31.89
N THR A 369 17.98 -1.74 -31.92
CA THR A 369 19.24 -1.04 -32.17
C THR A 369 19.71 -0.35 -30.89
N GLU A 370 20.79 -0.86 -30.35
CA GLU A 370 21.50 -0.37 -29.18
C GLU A 370 22.11 1.02 -29.41
N GLY A 371 22.03 1.93 -28.46
CA GLY A 371 23.00 2.99 -28.27
C GLY A 371 22.59 4.43 -28.04
N GLY A 372 21.29 4.82 -28.15
CA GLY A 372 20.95 6.26 -28.10
C GLY A 372 19.85 6.68 -27.11
N GLN A 373 19.26 5.75 -26.39
CA GLN A 373 17.95 5.96 -25.74
C GLN A 373 18.01 6.37 -24.25
N ASN A 374 19.14 6.19 -23.58
CA ASN A 374 19.26 6.37 -22.13
C ASN A 374 19.25 7.83 -21.66
N ALA A 375 19.78 8.76 -22.45
CA ALA A 375 19.93 10.17 -22.06
C ALA A 375 18.58 10.93 -22.02
N LYS A 376 17.68 10.70 -22.99
CA LYS A 376 16.37 11.41 -23.04
C LYS A 376 15.44 11.04 -21.88
N CYS A 377 15.47 9.80 -21.42
CA CYS A 377 14.61 9.37 -20.31
C CYS A 377 15.11 9.87 -18.94
N LYS A 378 16.42 10.06 -18.76
CA LYS A 378 17.04 10.68 -17.59
C LYS A 378 16.52 12.10 -17.35
N ILE A 379 16.45 12.91 -18.42
CA ILE A 379 15.97 14.30 -18.42
C ILE A 379 14.48 14.38 -18.06
N ILE A 380 13.68 13.42 -18.52
CA ILE A 380 12.22 13.39 -18.33
C ILE A 380 11.84 13.27 -16.85
N MET A 381 12.53 12.42 -16.08
CA MET A 381 12.22 12.19 -14.67
C MET A 381 12.82 13.22 -13.71
N GLN A 382 13.75 14.06 -14.18
CA GLN A 382 14.31 15.16 -13.38
C GLN A 382 13.34 16.35 -13.28
N ASN A 383 12.43 16.50 -14.26
CA ASN A 383 11.44 17.57 -14.27
C ASN A 383 10.17 17.16 -13.49
N ALA A 384 9.70 18.04 -12.61
CA ALA A 384 8.47 17.86 -11.82
C ALA A 384 7.18 17.66 -12.66
N LYS A 385 7.27 17.74 -14.00
CA LYS A 385 6.14 17.66 -14.95
C LYS A 385 6.30 16.55 -15.99
N PHE A 386 6.88 15.41 -15.66
CA PHE A 386 7.09 14.29 -16.60
C PHE A 386 5.79 13.56 -17.00
N TYR A 387 4.67 13.89 -16.40
CA TYR A 387 3.36 13.31 -16.70
C TYR A 387 2.28 14.38 -16.79
N GLU A 388 1.13 14.01 -17.35
CA GLU A 388 -0.10 14.79 -17.36
C GLU A 388 -1.28 13.92 -16.91
N THR A 389 -2.41 14.58 -16.62
CA THR A 389 -3.64 13.88 -16.25
C THR A 389 -4.77 14.28 -17.18
N LEU A 390 -5.58 13.29 -17.57
CA LEU A 390 -6.81 13.46 -18.33
C LEU A 390 -7.99 13.28 -17.39
N GLN A 391 -8.96 14.20 -17.46
CA GLN A 391 -10.27 14.01 -16.79
C GLN A 391 -11.25 13.52 -17.84
N ILE A 392 -11.48 12.20 -17.88
CA ILE A 392 -12.10 11.50 -19.03
C ILE A 392 -13.57 11.86 -19.27
N ASP A 393 -14.29 12.33 -18.26
CA ASP A 393 -15.69 12.73 -18.35
C ASP A 393 -15.95 14.06 -19.07
N LYS A 394 -14.89 14.81 -19.42
CA LYS A 394 -14.98 16.09 -20.14
C LYS A 394 -15.50 15.91 -21.56
N ILE A 395 -16.28 16.92 -22.01
CA ILE A 395 -16.94 16.91 -23.33
C ILE A 395 -15.96 16.78 -24.50
N VAL A 396 -14.73 17.28 -24.36
CA VAL A 396 -13.70 17.21 -25.40
C VAL A 396 -13.38 15.78 -25.85
N PHE A 397 -13.66 14.78 -25.02
CA PHE A 397 -13.46 13.37 -25.33
C PHE A 397 -14.67 12.67 -25.96
N ALA A 398 -15.81 13.39 -26.16
CA ALA A 398 -17.04 12.77 -26.65
C ALA A 398 -16.90 12.11 -28.04
N LYS A 399 -16.02 12.65 -28.90
CA LYS A 399 -15.76 12.16 -30.25
C LYS A 399 -14.30 11.73 -30.47
N ASP A 400 -13.52 11.59 -29.39
CA ASP A 400 -12.09 11.25 -29.47
C ASP A 400 -11.91 9.73 -29.54
N MET A 401 -11.69 9.21 -30.76
CA MET A 401 -11.50 7.77 -31.02
C MET A 401 -10.08 7.27 -30.71
N ARG A 402 -9.16 8.13 -30.28
CA ARG A 402 -7.80 7.75 -29.91
C ARG A 402 -7.79 6.99 -28.57
N PRO A 403 -6.79 6.12 -28.32
CA PRO A 403 -6.58 5.50 -27.02
C PRO A 403 -6.25 6.56 -25.95
N LEU A 404 -6.35 6.19 -24.68
CA LEU A 404 -5.93 7.07 -23.56
C LEU A 404 -4.49 7.54 -23.74
N ASP A 405 -3.60 6.60 -24.00
CA ASP A 405 -2.19 6.84 -24.31
C ASP A 405 -1.76 5.88 -25.43
N ALA A 406 -1.35 6.42 -26.58
CA ALA A 406 -0.91 5.63 -27.73
C ALA A 406 0.39 4.84 -27.46
N ASN A 407 1.15 5.21 -26.42
CA ASN A 407 2.41 4.56 -26.04
C ASN A 407 2.22 3.55 -24.89
N CYS A 408 1.01 3.40 -24.38
CA CYS A 408 0.69 2.47 -23.30
C CYS A 408 0.22 1.13 -23.88
N ASP A 409 0.81 0.03 -23.41
CA ASP A 409 0.50 -1.33 -23.80
C ASP A 409 -0.55 -2.02 -22.91
N CYS A 410 -1.21 -1.28 -22.01
CA CYS A 410 -2.24 -1.88 -21.16
C CYS A 410 -3.49 -2.26 -21.96
N TYR A 411 -4.24 -3.23 -21.45
CA TYR A 411 -5.47 -3.73 -22.07
C TYR A 411 -6.44 -2.59 -22.47
N THR A 412 -6.60 -1.58 -21.62
CA THR A 412 -7.48 -0.44 -21.89
C THR A 412 -7.04 0.37 -23.11
N CYS A 413 -5.75 0.69 -23.22
CA CYS A 413 -5.22 1.49 -24.33
C CYS A 413 -5.18 0.73 -25.64
N GLN A 414 -5.05 -0.59 -25.59
CA GLN A 414 -5.01 -1.43 -26.79
C GLN A 414 -6.41 -1.65 -27.40
N ASN A 415 -7.47 -1.56 -26.60
CA ASN A 415 -8.80 -2.02 -27.01
C ASN A 415 -9.88 -0.93 -27.01
N TYR A 416 -9.68 0.21 -26.34
CA TYR A 416 -10.73 1.20 -26.11
C TYR A 416 -10.30 2.64 -26.39
N SER A 417 -11.24 3.41 -26.96
CA SER A 417 -11.05 4.83 -27.21
C SER A 417 -11.45 5.69 -26.01
N ARG A 418 -10.96 6.93 -26.00
CA ARG A 418 -11.38 7.96 -25.03
C ARG A 418 -12.88 8.23 -25.07
N ALA A 419 -13.48 8.26 -26.29
CA ALA A 419 -14.91 8.44 -26.45
C ALA A 419 -15.71 7.35 -25.76
N TYR A 420 -15.30 6.07 -25.92
CA TYR A 420 -15.97 4.95 -25.25
C TYR A 420 -15.81 5.01 -23.72
N LEU A 421 -14.61 5.26 -23.24
CA LEU A 421 -14.39 5.41 -21.79
C LEU A 421 -15.21 6.56 -21.19
N ARG A 422 -15.26 7.71 -21.88
CA ARG A 422 -16.13 8.82 -21.46
C ARG A 422 -17.59 8.40 -21.42
N HIS A 423 -18.08 7.69 -22.44
CA HIS A 423 -19.45 7.16 -22.46
C HIS A 423 -19.72 6.32 -21.22
N LEU A 424 -18.86 5.34 -20.90
CA LEU A 424 -19.01 4.48 -19.73
C LEU A 424 -19.06 5.27 -18.40
N PHE A 425 -18.22 6.31 -18.27
CA PHE A 425 -18.25 7.18 -17.09
C PHE A 425 -19.54 8.01 -16.99
N LYS A 426 -20.08 8.47 -18.14
CA LYS A 426 -21.32 9.25 -18.17
C LYS A 426 -22.57 8.41 -17.90
N THR A 427 -22.55 7.15 -18.27
CA THR A 427 -23.61 6.19 -18.02
C THR A 427 -23.43 5.42 -16.70
N SER A 428 -22.38 5.74 -15.93
CA SER A 428 -22.06 5.08 -14.64
C SER A 428 -21.85 3.56 -14.77
N GLU A 429 -21.37 3.10 -15.93
CA GLU A 429 -21.07 1.68 -16.14
C GLU A 429 -19.87 1.21 -15.28
N PRO A 430 -19.99 0.11 -14.52
CA PRO A 430 -18.90 -0.40 -13.67
C PRO A 430 -17.62 -0.72 -14.45
N LEU A 431 -17.73 -1.08 -15.74
CA LEU A 431 -16.61 -1.34 -16.63
C LEU A 431 -15.67 -0.12 -16.75
N ALA A 432 -16.19 1.11 -16.66
CA ALA A 432 -15.39 2.33 -16.64
C ALA A 432 -14.32 2.30 -15.54
N LEU A 433 -14.72 1.88 -14.33
CA LEU A 433 -13.85 1.85 -13.14
C LEU A 433 -12.73 0.82 -13.30
N ARG A 434 -13.04 -0.34 -13.90
CA ARG A 434 -12.07 -1.41 -14.18
C ARG A 434 -11.03 -0.94 -15.19
N LEU A 435 -11.48 -0.48 -16.37
CA LEU A 435 -10.60 -0.04 -17.45
C LEU A 435 -9.70 1.13 -17.02
N ALA A 436 -10.25 2.10 -16.30
CA ALA A 436 -9.49 3.22 -15.74
C ALA A 436 -8.45 2.77 -14.71
N THR A 437 -8.78 1.77 -13.88
CA THR A 437 -7.87 1.23 -12.86
C THR A 437 -6.71 0.46 -13.50
N ILE A 438 -6.96 -0.37 -14.54
CA ILE A 438 -5.94 -1.05 -15.33
C ILE A 438 -4.92 -0.03 -15.85
N HIS A 439 -5.41 1.04 -16.50
CA HIS A 439 -4.54 2.06 -17.08
C HIS A 439 -3.70 2.80 -16.03
N ASN A 440 -4.31 3.27 -14.94
CA ASN A 440 -3.60 4.01 -13.91
C ASN A 440 -2.58 3.14 -13.17
N LEU A 441 -2.88 1.87 -12.89
CA LEU A 441 -1.90 0.96 -12.31
C LEU A 441 -0.75 0.68 -13.27
N LYS A 442 -1.02 0.47 -14.57
CA LYS A 442 0.04 0.33 -15.57
C LYS A 442 0.99 1.53 -15.57
N PHE A 443 0.45 2.75 -15.49
CA PHE A 443 1.27 3.96 -15.39
C PHE A 443 2.20 3.93 -14.17
N TYR A 444 1.70 3.56 -12.98
CA TYR A 444 2.51 3.51 -11.77
C TYR A 444 3.56 2.39 -11.79
N LEU A 445 3.20 1.20 -12.27
CA LEU A 445 4.14 0.08 -12.42
C LEU A 445 5.23 0.41 -13.44
N GLN A 446 4.84 1.10 -14.52
CA GLN A 446 5.75 1.60 -15.54
C GLN A 446 6.70 2.67 -15.00
N LEU A 447 6.23 3.57 -14.10
CA LEU A 447 7.09 4.52 -13.39
C LEU A 447 8.18 3.77 -12.60
N MET A 448 7.84 2.66 -11.92
CA MET A 448 8.82 1.85 -11.21
C MET A 448 9.83 1.21 -12.15
N GLU A 449 9.39 0.66 -13.29
CA GLU A 449 10.31 0.10 -14.28
C GLU A 449 11.28 1.16 -14.82
N ASN A 450 10.75 2.35 -15.13
CA ASN A 450 11.59 3.47 -15.56
C ASN A 450 12.63 3.85 -14.49
N LEU A 451 12.22 3.84 -13.22
CA LEU A 451 13.15 4.10 -12.10
C LEU A 451 14.19 2.98 -11.93
N ARG A 452 13.90 1.74 -12.29
CA ARG A 452 14.90 0.64 -12.26
C ARG A 452 15.86 0.64 -13.44
N GLN A 453 15.40 1.02 -14.64
CA GLN A 453 16.16 0.88 -15.89
C GLN A 453 17.15 2.02 -16.16
N HIS A 454 16.98 3.21 -15.54
CA HIS A 454 17.76 4.40 -15.89
C HIS A 454 18.88 4.69 -14.89
N GLU A 455 20.11 4.67 -15.41
CA GLU A 455 21.34 5.17 -14.80
C GLU A 455 21.51 6.67 -14.97
#